data_c3556102618f1205374159933b8fcd88
#
_entry.id   c3556102618f1205374159933b8fcd88
#
_cell.length_a   1.000
_cell.length_b   1.000
_cell.length_c   1.000
_cell.angle_alpha   90.00
_cell.angle_beta   90.00
_cell.angle_gamma   90.00
#
_symmetry.space_group_name_H-M   'P 1'
#
loop_
_entity.id
_entity.type
_entity.pdbx_description
1 polymer ?
#
loop_
_entity_poly.entity_id
_entity_poly.type
_entity_poly.pdbx_seq_one_letter_code
_entity_poly.pdbx_strand_id
1 'polypeptide(L)'
;MAGETIITVVGNLTADPELRSTKNGRSVAGFTIASTPRTFDRQSQQWVDGDALFLRCTVWGDLAEHCANSLAKGMRVVAQGRLTQHSWEDEQHQKRSSVELQVDEIGPSLRYATAQVAKAQRGTAGAYGNPYSAPAGYTGGAAAADSLPPSDPWGADQATSSSSFGSFGQPAEPEPEF
;
A
#
# COMPACT_ATOMS: atom_id res chain seq x y z
N MET A 1 2.15 -17.21 -16.17
CA MET A 1 3.51 -17.59 -16.62
C MET A 1 4.23 -18.20 -15.44
N ALA A 2 4.77 -19.39 -15.59
CA ALA A 2 5.55 -20.04 -14.52
C ALA A 2 7.01 -19.65 -14.70
N GLY A 3 7.70 -19.25 -13.60
CA GLY A 3 9.13 -18.99 -13.61
C GLY A 3 9.54 -17.55 -13.35
N GLU A 4 8.63 -16.64 -12.98
CA GLU A 4 9.00 -15.28 -12.57
C GLU A 4 9.60 -15.28 -11.17
N THR A 5 10.74 -14.62 -10.99
CA THR A 5 11.38 -14.47 -9.68
C THR A 5 10.72 -13.31 -8.92
N ILE A 6 9.84 -13.63 -7.99
CA ILE A 6 9.16 -12.64 -7.16
C ILE A 6 10.00 -12.43 -5.89
N ILE A 7 10.29 -11.17 -5.57
CA ILE A 7 11.00 -10.79 -4.35
C ILE A 7 10.25 -9.68 -3.60
N THR A 8 10.49 -9.61 -2.30
CA THR A 8 10.05 -8.49 -1.46
C THR A 8 11.29 -7.76 -0.94
N VAL A 9 11.31 -6.46 -1.12
CA VAL A 9 12.40 -5.58 -0.67
C VAL A 9 11.89 -4.56 0.31
N VAL A 10 12.64 -4.34 1.37
CA VAL A 10 12.37 -3.30 2.37
C VAL A 10 13.57 -2.36 2.42
N GLY A 11 13.34 -1.08 2.21
CA GLY A 11 14.41 -0.08 2.20
C GLY A 11 13.88 1.34 2.17
N ASN A 12 14.75 2.29 1.91
CA ASN A 12 14.40 3.70 1.85
C ASN A 12 14.53 4.22 0.41
N LEU A 13 13.63 5.09 0.00
CA LEU A 13 13.70 5.77 -1.29
C LEU A 13 14.89 6.73 -1.32
N THR A 14 15.72 6.64 -2.36
CA THR A 14 16.89 7.53 -2.54
C THR A 14 16.53 8.87 -3.14
N ALA A 15 15.42 8.93 -3.89
CA ALA A 15 14.86 10.13 -4.52
C ALA A 15 13.34 10.00 -4.57
N ASP A 16 12.65 11.09 -4.91
CA ASP A 16 11.23 11.07 -5.18
C ASP A 16 10.93 10.21 -6.42
N PRO A 17 9.77 9.50 -6.47
CA PRO A 17 9.38 8.75 -7.66
C PRO A 17 9.18 9.68 -8.87
N GLU A 18 9.87 9.39 -9.96
CA GLU A 18 9.76 10.13 -11.21
C GLU A 18 8.63 9.59 -12.07
N LEU A 19 7.51 10.30 -12.12
CA LEU A 19 6.38 9.96 -12.98
C LEU A 19 6.63 10.43 -14.41
N ARG A 20 6.41 9.54 -15.37
CA ARG A 20 6.52 9.81 -16.82
C ARG A 20 5.36 9.15 -17.55
N SER A 21 4.96 9.74 -18.67
CA SER A 21 4.01 9.12 -19.60
C SER A 21 4.75 8.51 -20.78
N THR A 22 4.41 7.28 -21.12
CA THR A 22 4.93 6.62 -22.32
C THR A 22 4.22 7.15 -23.58
N LYS A 23 4.79 6.91 -24.76
CA LYS A 23 4.18 7.28 -26.05
C LYS A 23 2.77 6.72 -26.23
N ASN A 24 2.44 5.64 -25.55
CA ASN A 24 1.13 4.99 -25.60
C ASN A 24 0.17 5.50 -24.50
N GLY A 25 0.52 6.60 -23.82
CA GLY A 25 -0.31 7.22 -22.78
C GLY A 25 -0.36 6.45 -21.44
N ARG A 26 0.49 5.43 -21.25
CA ARG A 26 0.57 4.70 -19.97
C ARG A 26 1.50 5.43 -19.01
N SER A 27 1.05 5.59 -17.78
CA SER A 27 1.88 6.15 -16.71
C SER A 27 2.93 5.11 -16.26
N VAL A 28 4.15 5.58 -16.02
CA VAL A 28 5.25 4.81 -15.46
C VAL A 28 5.99 5.67 -14.45
N ALA A 29 6.34 5.12 -13.29
CA ALA A 29 7.21 5.80 -12.34
C ALA A 29 8.45 4.97 -12.04
N GLY A 30 9.60 5.65 -11.99
CA GLY A 30 10.90 5.07 -11.67
C GLY A 30 11.43 5.62 -10.37
N PHE A 31 11.99 4.76 -9.53
CA PHE A 31 12.68 5.13 -8.29
C PHE A 31 13.71 4.08 -7.90
N THR A 32 14.54 4.40 -6.91
CA THR A 32 15.54 3.45 -6.39
C THR A 32 15.32 3.25 -4.89
N ILE A 33 15.32 1.99 -4.46
CA ILE A 33 15.25 1.59 -3.06
C ILE A 33 16.66 1.24 -2.59
N ALA A 34 17.11 1.89 -1.51
CA ALA A 34 18.33 1.52 -0.80
C ALA A 34 17.95 0.60 0.38
N SER A 35 18.41 -0.64 0.33
CA SER A 35 18.25 -1.63 1.40
C SER A 35 19.60 -1.89 2.05
N THR A 36 19.76 -1.48 3.31
CA THR A 36 21.00 -1.65 4.07
C THR A 36 20.79 -2.69 5.16
N PRO A 37 21.43 -3.86 5.09
CA PRO A 37 21.38 -4.84 6.16
C PRO A 37 22.15 -4.33 7.38
N ARG A 38 21.66 -4.63 8.56
CA ARG A 38 22.38 -4.34 9.81
C ARG A 38 22.75 -5.64 10.50
N THR A 39 24.01 -5.74 10.87
CA THR A 39 24.54 -6.89 11.62
C THR A 39 25.03 -6.45 12.98
N PHE A 40 24.82 -7.30 13.98
CA PHE A 40 25.34 -7.02 15.31
C PHE A 40 26.80 -7.54 15.39
N ASP A 41 27.74 -6.61 15.56
CA ASP A 41 29.12 -6.95 15.82
C ASP A 41 29.31 -7.32 17.30
N ARG A 42 29.69 -8.57 17.55
CA ARG A 42 29.88 -9.08 18.93
C ARG A 42 31.13 -8.54 19.59
N GLN A 43 32.14 -8.09 18.81
CA GLN A 43 33.37 -7.54 19.36
C GLN A 43 33.18 -6.11 19.86
N SER A 44 32.53 -5.26 19.06
CA SER A 44 32.23 -3.88 19.42
C SER A 44 30.92 -3.72 20.19
N GLN A 45 30.09 -4.78 20.28
CA GLN A 45 28.75 -4.77 20.88
C GLN A 45 27.81 -3.70 20.24
N GLN A 46 28.00 -3.41 18.98
CA GLN A 46 27.24 -2.38 18.25
C GLN A 46 26.61 -2.96 16.97
N TRP A 47 25.52 -2.32 16.56
CA TRP A 47 24.91 -2.59 15.27
C TRP A 47 25.69 -1.84 14.18
N VAL A 48 26.26 -2.58 13.24
CA VAL A 48 27.01 -2.03 12.10
C VAL A 48 26.17 -2.18 10.85
N ASP A 49 26.11 -1.11 10.05
CA ASP A 49 25.48 -1.13 8.74
C ASP A 49 26.40 -1.84 7.73
N GLY A 50 25.83 -2.80 7.01
CA GLY A 50 26.50 -3.48 5.91
C GLY A 50 26.40 -2.70 4.59
N ASP A 51 26.85 -3.33 3.50
CA ASP A 51 26.76 -2.75 2.16
C ASP A 51 25.32 -2.52 1.74
N ALA A 52 25.02 -1.32 1.28
CA ALA A 52 23.70 -0.95 0.81
C ALA A 52 23.43 -1.53 -0.59
N LEU A 53 22.34 -2.26 -0.73
CA LEU A 53 21.80 -2.68 -2.01
C LEU A 53 20.95 -1.54 -2.59
N PHE A 54 21.34 -1.02 -3.76
CA PHE A 54 20.56 -0.06 -4.53
C PHE A 54 19.80 -0.80 -5.64
N LEU A 55 18.50 -0.95 -5.48
CA LEU A 55 17.65 -1.63 -6.44
C LEU A 55 16.78 -0.62 -7.20
N ARG A 56 16.96 -0.57 -8.53
CA ARG A 56 16.12 0.22 -9.41
C ARG A 56 14.75 -0.44 -9.50
N CYS A 57 13.70 0.35 -9.34
CA CYS A 57 12.31 -0.08 -9.32
C CYS A 57 11.49 0.67 -10.37
N THR A 58 10.60 -0.04 -11.03
CA THR A 58 9.68 0.52 -12.03
C THR A 58 8.26 0.08 -11.71
N VAL A 59 7.31 1.02 -11.70
CA VAL A 59 5.87 0.78 -11.50
C VAL A 59 5.08 1.31 -12.69
N TRP A 60 3.94 0.70 -12.99
CA TRP A 60 3.13 1.00 -14.15
C TRP A 60 1.68 1.32 -13.80
N GLY A 61 1.02 2.12 -14.66
CA GLY A 61 -0.41 2.43 -14.57
C GLY A 61 -0.76 3.29 -13.36
N ASP A 62 -1.93 3.05 -12.80
CA ASP A 62 -2.47 3.81 -11.66
C ASP A 62 -1.54 3.76 -10.43
N LEU A 63 -0.85 2.63 -10.23
CA LEU A 63 0.12 2.48 -9.15
C LEU A 63 1.28 3.47 -9.29
N ALA A 64 1.70 3.81 -10.52
CA ALA A 64 2.75 4.79 -10.76
C ALA A 64 2.33 6.19 -10.30
N GLU A 65 1.09 6.58 -10.58
CA GLU A 65 0.52 7.85 -10.15
C GLU A 65 0.35 7.91 -8.63
N HIS A 66 -0.13 6.82 -8.03
CA HIS A 66 -0.27 6.71 -6.58
C HIS A 66 1.09 6.80 -5.88
N CYS A 67 2.13 6.16 -6.42
CA CYS A 67 3.49 6.26 -5.89
C CYS A 67 4.02 7.69 -5.92
N ALA A 68 3.88 8.37 -7.05
CA ALA A 68 4.35 9.75 -7.21
C ALA A 68 3.63 10.73 -6.27
N ASN A 69 2.35 10.48 -5.99
CA ASN A 69 1.54 11.34 -5.11
C ASN A 69 1.72 11.03 -3.62
N SER A 70 2.19 9.82 -3.27
CA SER A 70 2.17 9.35 -1.88
C SER A 70 3.55 9.13 -1.28
N LEU A 71 4.56 8.88 -2.10
CA LEU A 71 5.90 8.51 -1.65
C LEU A 71 6.89 9.63 -1.94
N ALA A 72 7.85 9.83 -1.01
CA ALA A 72 8.89 10.83 -1.14
C ALA A 72 10.26 10.25 -0.75
N LYS A 73 11.33 10.94 -1.18
CA LYS A 73 12.70 10.65 -0.80
C LYS A 73 12.86 10.43 0.70
N GLY A 74 13.60 9.40 1.07
CA GLY A 74 13.87 9.04 2.47
C GLY A 74 12.79 8.19 3.12
N MET A 75 11.59 8.08 2.54
CA MET A 75 10.53 7.22 3.07
C MET A 75 10.96 5.76 3.05
N ARG A 76 10.70 5.06 4.15
CA ARG A 76 10.86 3.60 4.24
C ARG A 76 9.65 2.94 3.62
N VAL A 77 9.90 2.04 2.67
CA VAL A 77 8.86 1.32 1.92
C VAL A 77 9.08 -0.18 1.96
N VAL A 78 7.99 -0.91 1.76
CA VAL A 78 7.98 -2.35 1.45
C VAL A 78 7.47 -2.48 0.03
N ALA A 79 8.24 -3.09 -0.84
CA ALA A 79 7.88 -3.31 -2.23
C ALA A 79 7.99 -4.79 -2.57
N GLN A 80 7.01 -5.32 -3.30
CA GLN A 80 7.00 -6.65 -3.87
C GLN A 80 6.86 -6.55 -5.38
N GLY A 81 7.58 -7.41 -6.08
CA GLY A 81 7.53 -7.41 -7.53
C GLY A 81 8.41 -8.48 -8.15
N ARG A 82 8.50 -8.43 -9.46
CA ARG A 82 9.25 -9.37 -10.28
C ARG A 82 10.62 -8.81 -10.61
N LEU A 83 11.64 -9.61 -10.36
CA LEU A 83 13.01 -9.27 -10.73
C LEU A 83 13.20 -9.50 -12.22
N THR A 84 13.62 -8.48 -12.94
CA THR A 84 13.89 -8.54 -14.38
C THR A 84 15.32 -8.10 -14.65
N GLN A 85 15.98 -8.76 -15.60
CA GLN A 85 17.30 -8.38 -16.05
C GLN A 85 17.21 -7.78 -17.45
N HIS A 86 17.72 -6.57 -17.59
CA HIS A 86 17.88 -5.89 -18.87
C HIS A 86 19.34 -5.97 -19.30
N SER A 87 19.59 -6.43 -20.52
CA SER A 87 20.93 -6.48 -21.09
C SER A 87 20.98 -5.63 -22.34
N TRP A 88 22.01 -4.80 -22.48
CA TRP A 88 22.25 -3.95 -23.65
C TRP A 88 23.74 -3.91 -23.97
N GLU A 89 24.03 -3.48 -25.15
CA GLU A 89 25.39 -3.23 -25.61
C GLU A 89 25.69 -1.74 -25.54
N ASP A 90 26.79 -1.35 -24.88
CA ASP A 90 27.18 0.06 -24.80
C ASP A 90 27.89 0.51 -26.11
N GLU A 91 28.18 1.81 -26.21
CA GLU A 91 28.87 2.40 -27.38
C GLU A 91 30.24 1.79 -27.67
N GLN A 92 30.80 1.05 -26.71
CA GLN A 92 32.11 0.36 -26.85
C GLN A 92 31.94 -1.14 -27.16
N HIS A 93 30.71 -1.56 -27.58
CA HIS A 93 30.35 -2.96 -27.84
C HIS A 93 30.55 -3.90 -26.64
N GLN A 94 30.48 -3.36 -25.41
CA GLN A 94 30.52 -4.17 -24.20
C GLN A 94 29.09 -4.50 -23.77
N LYS A 95 28.87 -5.78 -23.48
CA LYS A 95 27.58 -6.23 -22.93
C LYS A 95 27.45 -5.75 -21.49
N ARG A 96 26.43 -4.94 -21.23
CA ARG A 96 26.03 -4.48 -19.91
C ARG A 96 24.74 -5.13 -19.52
N SER A 97 24.55 -5.35 -18.23
CA SER A 97 23.27 -5.83 -17.70
C SER A 97 22.92 -5.07 -16.43
N SER A 98 21.66 -4.79 -16.25
CA SER A 98 21.12 -4.22 -15.02
C SER A 98 19.95 -5.07 -14.56
N VAL A 99 19.83 -5.21 -13.25
CA VAL A 99 18.73 -5.91 -12.60
C VAL A 99 17.77 -4.85 -12.08
N GLU A 100 16.51 -4.98 -12.40
CA GLU A 100 15.46 -4.07 -12.01
C GLU A 100 14.29 -4.82 -11.39
N LEU A 101 13.58 -4.19 -10.45
CA LEU A 101 12.36 -4.72 -9.86
C LEU A 101 11.15 -4.09 -10.55
N GLN A 102 10.40 -4.89 -11.28
CA GLN A 102 9.07 -4.50 -11.72
C GLN A 102 8.11 -4.69 -10.58
N VAL A 103 7.72 -3.59 -9.97
CA VAL A 103 6.93 -3.59 -8.73
C VAL A 103 5.47 -3.86 -9.04
N ASP A 104 4.89 -4.82 -8.35
CA ASP A 104 3.46 -5.16 -8.41
C ASP A 104 2.70 -4.54 -7.22
N GLU A 105 3.35 -4.45 -6.03
CA GLU A 105 2.77 -3.87 -4.81
C GLU A 105 3.83 -3.05 -4.05
N ILE A 106 3.45 -1.88 -3.54
CA ILE A 106 4.32 -1.03 -2.74
C ILE A 106 3.50 -0.22 -1.74
N GLY A 107 4.07 0.00 -0.56
CA GLY A 107 3.48 0.87 0.45
C GLY A 107 4.52 1.37 1.45
N PRO A 108 4.18 2.42 2.22
CA PRO A 108 5.03 2.90 3.29
C PRO A 108 5.16 1.86 4.39
N SER A 109 6.36 1.69 4.93
CA SER A 109 6.60 0.83 6.09
C SER A 109 6.20 1.55 7.37
N LEU A 110 5.29 0.97 8.14
CA LEU A 110 4.81 1.53 9.41
C LEU A 110 5.73 1.25 10.59
N ARG A 111 6.88 0.62 10.37
CA ARG A 111 7.80 0.25 11.46
C ARG A 111 8.25 1.45 12.30
N TYR A 112 8.42 2.61 11.67
CA TYR A 112 8.90 3.84 12.31
C TYR A 112 8.06 5.07 11.95
N ALA A 113 6.90 4.87 11.34
CA ALA A 113 6.03 5.93 10.87
C ALA A 113 4.56 5.52 10.94
N THR A 114 3.67 6.50 10.88
CA THR A 114 2.23 6.32 10.70
C THR A 114 1.85 6.79 9.30
N ALA A 115 0.80 6.22 8.71
CA ALA A 115 0.26 6.65 7.43
C ALA A 115 -1.26 6.79 7.51
N GLN A 116 -1.79 7.81 6.83
CA GLN A 116 -3.21 7.95 6.58
C GLN A 116 -3.48 7.54 5.14
N VAL A 117 -4.46 6.65 4.96
CA VAL A 117 -4.78 6.10 3.65
C VAL A 117 -6.13 6.65 3.19
N ALA A 118 -6.14 7.32 2.03
CA ALA A 118 -7.36 7.71 1.35
C ALA A 118 -7.59 6.75 0.17
N LYS A 119 -8.82 6.21 0.05
CA LYS A 119 -9.17 5.34 -1.07
C LYS A 119 -9.20 6.17 -2.36
N ALA A 120 -8.40 5.79 -3.35
CA ALA A 120 -8.47 6.39 -4.67
C ALA A 120 -9.82 6.07 -5.31
N GLN A 121 -10.54 7.12 -5.73
CA GLN A 121 -11.76 6.92 -6.50
C GLN A 121 -11.35 6.47 -7.91
N ARG A 122 -11.77 5.28 -8.30
CA ARG A 122 -11.70 4.88 -9.70
C ARG A 122 -12.56 5.87 -10.47
N GLY A 123 -11.95 6.68 -11.32
CA GLY A 123 -12.69 7.51 -12.24
C GLY A 123 -13.68 6.62 -12.98
N THR A 124 -14.95 6.90 -12.84
CA THR A 124 -16.01 6.31 -13.66
C THR A 124 -15.76 6.76 -15.08
N ALA A 125 -14.93 6.03 -15.81
CA ALA A 125 -14.83 6.16 -17.24
C ALA A 125 -16.20 5.76 -17.80
N GLY A 126 -16.95 6.78 -18.31
CA GLY A 126 -18.16 6.57 -19.09
C GLY A 126 -19.43 6.39 -18.27
N ALA A 127 -19.87 7.42 -17.58
CA ALA A 127 -21.31 7.65 -17.52
C ALA A 127 -21.76 7.96 -18.96
N TYR A 128 -22.13 6.93 -19.68
CA TYR A 128 -23.01 7.10 -20.85
C TYR A 128 -24.25 7.81 -20.33
N GLY A 129 -24.32 9.11 -20.64
CA GLY A 129 -25.48 9.91 -20.33
C GLY A 129 -26.70 9.24 -20.93
N ASN A 130 -27.61 8.84 -20.07
CA ASN A 130 -28.93 8.39 -20.47
C ASN A 130 -29.67 9.64 -21.01
N PRO A 131 -29.99 9.75 -22.31
CA PRO A 131 -30.61 10.93 -22.87
C PRO A 131 -32.13 11.03 -22.58
N TYR A 132 -32.63 10.34 -21.60
CA TYR A 132 -34.01 10.45 -21.13
C TYR A 132 -34.10 11.24 -19.83
N SER A 133 -33.78 12.51 -19.87
CA SER A 133 -34.29 13.47 -18.90
C SER A 133 -35.69 13.89 -19.37
N ALA A 134 -36.70 13.29 -18.80
CA ALA A 134 -38.08 13.77 -18.92
C ALA A 134 -38.20 15.12 -18.22
N PRO A 135 -38.97 16.08 -18.79
CA PRO A 135 -39.09 17.41 -18.23
C PRO A 135 -39.91 17.46 -16.96
N ALA A 136 -39.50 18.38 -16.11
CA ALA A 136 -40.13 18.72 -14.85
C ALA A 136 -41.62 19.09 -14.98
N GLY A 137 -42.38 18.72 -13.97
CA GLY A 137 -43.61 19.37 -13.69
C GLY A 137 -44.64 18.47 -13.03
N TYR A 138 -44.62 18.40 -11.69
CA TYR A 138 -45.85 18.31 -10.91
C TYR A 138 -45.61 18.81 -9.49
N THR A 139 -46.18 19.95 -9.19
CA THR A 139 -46.35 20.49 -7.86
C THR A 139 -47.60 19.86 -7.24
N GLY A 140 -47.51 19.39 -6.02
CA GLY A 140 -48.71 19.13 -5.24
C GLY A 140 -48.58 18.12 -4.11
N GLY A 141 -48.53 18.60 -2.87
CA GLY A 141 -49.29 18.05 -1.75
C GLY A 141 -48.71 16.92 -0.93
N ALA A 142 -48.25 17.31 0.23
CA ALA A 142 -48.34 16.67 1.53
C ALA A 142 -48.74 15.18 1.64
N ALA A 143 -47.87 14.39 2.30
CA ALA A 143 -48.17 13.63 3.52
C ALA A 143 -46.99 12.70 3.85
N ALA A 144 -46.70 12.65 5.14
CA ALA A 144 -45.69 11.79 5.75
C ALA A 144 -46.01 10.29 5.58
N ALA A 145 -44.98 9.49 5.31
CA ALA A 145 -44.88 8.10 5.78
C ALA A 145 -43.47 7.61 5.60
N ASP A 146 -42.76 7.49 6.69
CA ASP A 146 -42.00 6.35 7.14
C ASP A 146 -41.54 5.38 6.03
N SER A 147 -40.28 5.45 5.67
CA SER A 147 -39.60 4.35 5.00
C SER A 147 -38.26 4.10 5.68
N LEU A 148 -38.25 3.07 6.50
CA LEU A 148 -37.08 2.45 7.11
C LEU A 148 -36.05 2.05 6.01
N PRO A 149 -34.73 2.22 6.25
CA PRO A 149 -33.72 1.73 5.34
C PRO A 149 -33.70 0.19 5.33
N PRO A 150 -33.31 -0.44 4.21
CA PRO A 150 -33.25 -1.89 4.11
C PRO A 150 -32.23 -2.46 5.09
N SER A 151 -32.66 -3.50 5.79
CA SER A 151 -31.92 -4.25 6.80
C SER A 151 -30.55 -4.70 6.29
N ASP A 152 -29.54 -4.46 7.10
CA ASP A 152 -28.19 -4.95 6.97
C ASP A 152 -28.19 -6.50 7.03
N PRO A 153 -27.71 -7.23 6.00
CA PRO A 153 -27.72 -8.70 6.02
C PRO A 153 -26.73 -9.33 6.99
N TRP A 154 -25.92 -8.54 7.70
CA TRP A 154 -24.93 -9.00 8.67
C TRP A 154 -25.27 -8.65 10.13
N GLY A 155 -26.43 -8.06 10.39
CA GLY A 155 -26.93 -7.75 11.71
C GLY A 155 -27.67 -8.96 12.30
N ALA A 156 -26.97 -9.99 12.75
CA ALA A 156 -27.54 -11.08 13.50
C ALA A 156 -27.74 -10.69 14.97
N ASP A 157 -28.99 -10.72 15.38
CA ASP A 157 -29.52 -11.03 16.70
C ASP A 157 -28.67 -10.73 17.94
N GLN A 158 -28.98 -9.63 18.62
CA GLN A 158 -28.81 -9.56 20.04
C GLN A 158 -30.19 -9.54 20.75
N ALA A 159 -30.69 -10.72 21.00
CA ALA A 159 -31.74 -10.94 21.93
C ALA A 159 -31.20 -10.88 23.36
N THR A 160 -31.79 -10.02 24.13
CA THR A 160 -31.72 -9.85 25.56
C THR A 160 -31.65 -11.16 26.37
N SER A 161 -30.60 -11.30 27.18
CA SER A 161 -30.73 -12.03 28.43
C SER A 161 -29.83 -11.37 29.49
N SER A 162 -30.48 -10.73 30.43
CA SER A 162 -29.92 -10.34 31.70
C SER A 162 -29.48 -11.59 32.50
N SER A 163 -28.21 -11.71 32.79
CA SER A 163 -27.76 -12.54 33.90
C SER A 163 -26.60 -11.85 34.61
N SER A 164 -26.92 -11.40 35.79
CA SER A 164 -26.06 -11.06 36.91
C SER A 164 -25.00 -12.12 37.11
N PHE A 165 -23.71 -11.77 37.00
CA PHE A 165 -22.64 -12.60 37.52
C PHE A 165 -21.78 -11.79 38.45
N GLY A 166 -21.71 -12.35 39.65
CA GLY A 166 -21.14 -11.93 40.88
C GLY A 166 -19.70 -11.47 40.85
N SER A 167 -19.47 -10.56 41.73
CA SER A 167 -18.24 -10.13 42.34
C SER A 167 -17.36 -11.34 42.76
N PHE A 168 -16.18 -11.48 42.17
CA PHE A 168 -15.11 -12.29 42.76
C PHE A 168 -14.08 -11.35 43.34
N GLY A 169 -14.01 -11.47 44.70
CA GLY A 169 -13.03 -10.81 45.53
C GLY A 169 -11.61 -11.25 45.20
N GLN A 170 -10.68 -10.33 45.41
CA GLN A 170 -9.26 -10.59 45.52
C GLN A 170 -8.97 -11.52 46.67
N PRO A 171 -7.89 -12.32 46.58
CA PRO A 171 -6.96 -12.47 47.66
C PRO A 171 -5.55 -12.05 47.30
N ALA A 172 -4.94 -11.41 48.29
CA ALA A 172 -3.59 -10.93 48.34
C ALA A 172 -2.56 -12.07 48.36
N GLU A 173 -1.41 -11.77 47.75
CA GLU A 173 0.00 -12.12 47.96
C GLU A 173 0.38 -13.40 48.78
N PRO A 174 1.59 -13.99 48.56
CA PRO A 174 2.88 -13.30 48.78
C PRO A 174 3.99 -13.64 47.75
N GLU A 175 4.96 -12.72 47.65
CA GLU A 175 6.27 -12.92 47.01
C GLU A 175 7.07 -14.04 47.67
N PRO A 176 7.95 -14.75 46.96
CA PRO A 176 9.15 -15.31 47.54
C PRO A 176 10.40 -14.61 47.02
N GLU A 177 11.17 -14.11 47.95
CA GLU A 177 12.60 -13.83 47.86
C GLU A 177 13.36 -15.08 47.37
N PHE A 178 14.21 -14.87 46.35
CA PHE A 178 15.58 -15.42 46.28
C PHE A 178 16.36 -14.62 45.24
#